data_7bf7d13c6ba13dbd187a81df174e2083
#
_entry.id   7bf7d13c6ba13dbd187a81df174e2083
#
_cell.length_a   1.000
_cell.length_b   1.000
_cell.length_c   1.000
_cell.angle_alpha   90.00
_cell.angle_beta   90.00
_cell.angle_gamma   90.00
#
_symmetry.space_group_name_H-M   'P 1'
#
loop_
_entity.id
_entity.type
_entity.pdbx_description
1 polymer ?
#
loop_
_entity_poly.entity_id
_entity_poly.type
_entity_poly.pdbx_seq_one_letter_code
_entity_poly.pdbx_strand_id
1 'polypeptide(L)'
;TFSRDSVTATTKALSDRLGNEGYAFANVNAAPEVDKVKREVAFTFFVDPGRRVYVRKINFAGNARTRDEVLRREMRQMEGAWYDGAAINRSKVRLDRLGYFEDVAIETPAVPGSTDQVDANFTVKERATGNLMLGAGFSSAEKVILSASIAQQNLFGTGNAMTLQMNTGRINRTIALSFTNPYWTVDGVSIGWDVYQRNVDPTSLSVATYKSSSIGAGVRFGYPIAEDDRINFGLAIAQTKIDVFDT
;
A
#
# COMPACT_ATOMS: atom_id res chain seq x y z
N THR A 1 -5.60 -36.50 19.32
CA THR A 1 -4.23 -36.65 18.77
C THR A 1 -3.42 -35.43 19.17
N PHE A 2 -2.28 -35.66 19.81
CA PHE A 2 -1.34 -34.57 20.16
C PHE A 2 -0.80 -33.92 18.89
N SER A 3 -0.82 -32.58 18.84
CA SER A 3 -0.21 -31.79 17.76
C SER A 3 0.70 -30.73 18.39
N ARG A 4 1.98 -30.79 18.07
CA ARG A 4 2.97 -29.79 18.48
C ARG A 4 2.61 -28.41 17.93
N ASP A 5 2.09 -28.37 16.68
CA ASP A 5 1.71 -27.14 16.02
C ASP A 5 0.55 -26.44 16.75
N SER A 6 -0.41 -27.21 17.26
CA SER A 6 -1.52 -26.65 18.07
C SER A 6 -1.04 -26.03 19.38
N VAL A 7 -0.07 -26.63 20.06
CA VAL A 7 0.51 -26.07 21.29
C VAL A 7 1.27 -24.79 20.99
N THR A 8 2.09 -24.78 19.94
CA THR A 8 2.82 -23.58 19.50
C THR A 8 1.86 -22.46 19.08
N ALA A 9 0.82 -22.79 18.34
CA ALA A 9 -0.21 -21.83 17.93
C ALA A 9 -0.95 -21.25 19.15
N THR A 10 -1.26 -22.07 20.15
CA THR A 10 -1.92 -21.62 21.39
C THR A 10 -1.00 -20.71 22.20
N THR A 11 0.27 -21.10 22.37
CA THR A 11 1.27 -20.26 23.06
C THR A 11 1.40 -18.90 22.38
N LYS A 12 1.51 -18.91 21.03
CA LYS A 12 1.57 -17.67 20.24
C LYS A 12 0.30 -16.82 20.41
N ALA A 13 -0.87 -17.42 20.31
CA ALA A 13 -2.15 -16.70 20.44
C ALA A 13 -2.30 -16.04 21.82
N LEU A 14 -1.85 -16.71 22.89
CA LEU A 14 -1.83 -16.15 24.25
C LEU A 14 -0.85 -14.97 24.34
N SER A 15 0.36 -15.11 23.82
CA SER A 15 1.35 -14.02 23.77
C SER A 15 0.86 -12.83 22.96
N ASP A 16 0.28 -13.08 21.78
CA ASP A 16 -0.29 -12.04 20.92
C ASP A 16 -1.45 -11.31 21.63
N ARG A 17 -2.33 -12.06 22.33
CA ARG A 17 -3.42 -11.47 23.12
C ARG A 17 -2.90 -10.54 24.21
N LEU A 18 -1.90 -10.98 24.98
CA LEU A 18 -1.27 -10.16 26.00
C LEU A 18 -0.56 -8.95 25.40
N GLY A 19 0.15 -9.12 24.30
CA GLY A 19 0.78 -8.03 23.56
C GLY A 19 -0.22 -6.97 23.10
N ASN A 20 -1.43 -7.37 22.71
CA ASN A 20 -2.49 -6.41 22.32
C ASN A 20 -3.08 -5.63 23.51
N GLU A 21 -2.84 -6.11 24.73
CA GLU A 21 -3.31 -5.49 25.99
C GLU A 21 -2.21 -4.68 26.70
N GLY A 22 -1.05 -4.49 26.07
CA GLY A 22 0.05 -3.69 26.59
C GLY A 22 1.21 -4.47 27.19
N TYR A 23 1.17 -5.79 27.20
CA TYR A 23 2.21 -6.64 27.80
C TYR A 23 3.22 -7.10 26.74
N ALA A 24 4.07 -6.18 26.28
CA ALA A 24 5.03 -6.44 25.20
C ALA A 24 6.04 -7.55 25.50
N PHE A 25 6.33 -7.79 26.78
CA PHE A 25 7.31 -8.77 27.23
C PHE A 25 6.67 -9.98 27.93
N ALA A 26 5.38 -10.23 27.67
CA ALA A 26 4.69 -11.39 28.22
C ALA A 26 5.38 -12.69 27.80
N ASN A 27 5.59 -13.57 28.76
CA ASN A 27 6.16 -14.90 28.54
C ASN A 27 5.11 -15.97 28.79
N VAL A 28 4.93 -16.86 27.82
CA VAL A 28 3.98 -17.98 27.90
C VAL A 28 4.74 -19.28 27.67
N ASN A 29 4.82 -20.10 28.69
CA ASN A 29 5.48 -21.40 28.65
C ASN A 29 4.48 -22.53 28.77
N ALA A 30 4.53 -23.49 27.85
CA ALA A 30 3.72 -24.71 27.90
C ALA A 30 4.52 -25.86 28.52
N ALA A 31 4.07 -26.36 29.65
CA ALA A 31 4.65 -27.54 30.32
C ALA A 31 3.82 -28.79 29.98
N PRO A 32 4.38 -29.79 29.33
CA PRO A 32 3.70 -31.07 29.08
C PRO A 32 3.75 -31.99 30.31
N GLU A 33 2.63 -32.59 30.64
CA GLU A 33 2.51 -33.67 31.62
C GLU A 33 2.05 -34.94 30.88
N VAL A 34 2.89 -35.94 30.87
CA VAL A 34 2.67 -37.17 30.10
C VAL A 34 2.15 -38.30 30.98
N ASP A 35 0.90 -38.71 30.83
CA ASP A 35 0.34 -39.92 31.39
C ASP A 35 0.59 -41.12 30.45
N LYS A 36 1.59 -41.92 30.78
CA LYS A 36 1.97 -43.10 29.98
C LYS A 36 0.94 -44.22 30.03
N VAL A 37 0.15 -44.29 31.12
CA VAL A 37 -0.85 -45.35 31.33
C VAL A 37 -2.07 -45.07 30.45
N LYS A 38 -2.57 -43.85 30.49
CA LYS A 38 -3.70 -43.41 29.66
C LYS A 38 -3.32 -43.02 28.24
N ARG A 39 -2.02 -42.93 27.93
CA ARG A 39 -1.47 -42.42 26.65
C ARG A 39 -2.00 -41.03 26.32
N GLU A 40 -2.11 -40.15 27.32
CA GLU A 40 -2.56 -38.78 27.23
C GLU A 40 -1.44 -37.82 27.60
N VAL A 41 -1.50 -36.60 27.02
CA VAL A 41 -0.60 -35.50 27.39
C VAL A 41 -1.46 -34.31 27.77
N ALA A 42 -1.35 -33.88 29.01
CA ALA A 42 -1.94 -32.61 29.46
C ALA A 42 -0.92 -31.50 29.30
N PHE A 43 -1.39 -30.28 29.02
CA PHE A 43 -0.54 -29.09 28.95
C PHE A 43 -1.00 -28.06 29.93
N THR A 44 -0.07 -27.59 30.78
CA THR A 44 -0.28 -26.43 31.64
C THR A 44 0.46 -25.24 31.03
N PHE A 45 -0.27 -24.17 30.73
CA PHE A 45 0.30 -22.94 30.20
C PHE A 45 0.59 -21.99 31.37
N PHE A 46 1.87 -21.74 31.63
CA PHE A 46 2.32 -20.78 32.64
C PHE A 46 2.47 -19.43 31.95
N VAL A 47 1.70 -18.45 32.41
CA VAL A 47 1.65 -17.10 31.84
C VAL A 47 2.27 -16.13 32.84
N ASP A 48 3.35 -15.48 32.43
CA ASP A 48 3.92 -14.32 33.11
C ASP A 48 3.72 -13.09 32.22
N PRO A 49 2.74 -12.24 32.51
CA PRO A 49 2.45 -11.07 31.70
C PRO A 49 3.52 -9.97 31.82
N GLY A 50 4.31 -9.97 32.93
CA GLY A 50 5.20 -8.86 33.20
C GLY A 50 4.45 -7.56 33.49
N ARG A 51 5.05 -6.42 33.10
CA ARG A 51 4.44 -5.09 33.23
C ARG A 51 3.84 -4.62 31.91
N ARG A 52 2.80 -3.80 32.00
CA ARG A 52 2.32 -3.02 30.84
C ARG A 52 3.34 -1.96 30.48
N VAL A 53 3.51 -1.74 29.18
CA VAL A 53 4.46 -0.77 28.66
C VAL A 53 3.79 0.20 27.69
N TYR A 54 4.35 1.41 27.66
CA TYR A 54 3.97 2.45 26.70
C TYR A 54 4.95 2.50 25.55
N VAL A 55 4.46 2.84 24.36
CA VAL A 55 5.33 3.20 23.24
C VAL A 55 5.76 4.65 23.41
N ARG A 56 7.01 4.88 23.77
CA ARG A 56 7.56 6.22 23.96
C ARG A 56 7.69 6.97 22.65
N LYS A 57 8.28 6.33 21.64
CA LYS A 57 8.59 6.93 20.35
C LYS A 57 8.49 5.91 19.23
N ILE A 58 8.10 6.40 18.05
CA ILE A 58 8.13 5.63 16.81
C ILE A 58 9.24 6.21 15.93
N ASN A 59 10.27 5.42 15.68
CA ASN A 59 11.42 5.79 14.88
C ASN A 59 11.38 5.10 13.53
N PHE A 60 11.81 5.83 12.49
CA PHE A 60 11.95 5.28 11.15
C PHE A 60 13.42 5.33 10.72
N ALA A 61 13.86 4.28 10.02
CA ALA A 61 15.19 4.17 9.46
C ALA A 61 15.13 3.53 8.08
N GLY A 62 16.09 3.89 7.20
CA GLY A 62 16.17 3.33 5.84
C GLY A 62 15.34 4.07 4.79
N ASN A 63 14.54 5.06 5.16
CA ASN A 63 13.72 5.87 4.27
C ASN A 63 14.50 7.07 3.69
N ALA A 64 15.55 6.79 2.91
CA ALA A 64 16.41 7.83 2.34
C ALA A 64 15.72 8.74 1.32
N ARG A 65 14.72 8.23 0.60
CA ARG A 65 13.96 8.94 -0.43
C ARG A 65 12.55 9.30 0.05
N THR A 66 11.89 8.38 0.76
CA THR A 66 10.53 8.56 1.26
C THR A 66 10.53 9.46 2.48
N ARG A 67 9.69 10.47 2.49
CA ARG A 67 9.57 11.40 3.62
C ARG A 67 8.99 10.70 4.84
N ASP A 68 9.42 11.10 6.02
CA ASP A 68 8.96 10.55 7.31
C ASP A 68 7.43 10.63 7.47
N GLU A 69 6.83 11.72 7.01
CA GLU A 69 5.38 11.92 7.03
C GLU A 69 4.59 10.82 6.31
N VAL A 70 5.17 10.23 5.24
CA VAL A 70 4.55 9.16 4.46
C VAL A 70 4.49 7.86 5.26
N LEU A 71 5.53 7.56 6.04
CA LEU A 71 5.52 6.39 6.93
C LEU A 71 4.63 6.65 8.14
N ARG A 72 4.74 7.83 8.73
CA ARG A 72 4.05 8.19 9.98
C ARG A 72 2.52 8.16 9.85
N ARG A 73 1.97 8.59 8.72
CA ARG A 73 0.51 8.53 8.47
C ARG A 73 -0.04 7.10 8.36
N GLU A 74 0.81 6.12 8.10
CA GLU A 74 0.42 4.71 8.04
C GLU A 74 0.42 4.03 9.42
N MET A 75 0.90 4.71 10.46
CA MET A 75 0.95 4.15 11.80
C MET A 75 -0.44 4.05 12.42
N ARG A 76 -0.66 2.94 13.12
CA ARG A 76 -1.86 2.68 13.93
C ARG A 76 -1.55 2.62 15.41
N GLN A 77 -0.29 2.34 15.75
CA GLN A 77 0.23 2.55 17.08
C GLN A 77 0.52 4.03 17.27
N MET A 78 0.09 4.62 18.37
CA MET A 78 0.38 6.00 18.72
C MET A 78 1.52 6.10 19.73
N GLU A 79 2.32 7.15 19.64
CA GLU A 79 3.30 7.51 20.66
C GLU A 79 2.57 7.92 21.96
N GLY A 80 3.10 7.55 23.10
CA GLY A 80 2.48 7.80 24.41
C GLY A 80 1.31 6.86 24.76
N ALA A 81 0.85 6.04 23.84
CA ALA A 81 -0.19 5.05 24.08
C ALA A 81 0.38 3.72 24.60
N TRP A 82 -0.49 2.89 25.20
CA TRP A 82 -0.14 1.52 25.53
C TRP A 82 0.34 0.78 24.30
N TYR A 83 1.32 -0.08 24.49
CA TYR A 83 1.76 -1.02 23.46
C TYR A 83 0.58 -1.86 22.97
N ASP A 84 0.39 -1.93 21.66
CA ASP A 84 -0.60 -2.79 21.01
C ASP A 84 0.07 -3.51 19.85
N GLY A 85 0.35 -4.80 20.05
CA GLY A 85 1.00 -5.63 19.04
C GLY A 85 0.20 -5.74 17.74
N ALA A 86 -1.14 -5.73 17.83
CA ALA A 86 -2.01 -5.73 16.65
C ALA A 86 -1.93 -4.40 15.88
N ALA A 87 -1.88 -3.26 16.59
CA ALA A 87 -1.72 -1.94 15.98
C ALA A 87 -0.35 -1.80 15.28
N ILE A 88 0.72 -2.31 15.91
CA ILE A 88 2.06 -2.34 15.34
C ILE A 88 2.09 -3.21 14.08
N ASN A 89 1.50 -4.40 14.13
CA ASN A 89 1.44 -5.28 12.97
C ASN A 89 0.58 -4.69 11.84
N ARG A 90 -0.55 -4.04 12.16
CA ARG A 90 -1.34 -3.29 11.17
C ARG A 90 -0.52 -2.19 10.51
N SER A 91 0.28 -1.46 11.28
CA SER A 91 1.18 -0.43 10.75
C SER A 91 2.18 -1.02 9.74
N LYS A 92 2.75 -2.19 10.04
CA LYS A 92 3.61 -2.91 9.10
C LYS A 92 2.89 -3.26 7.81
N VAL A 93 1.72 -3.91 7.91
CA VAL A 93 0.92 -4.31 6.74
C VAL A 93 0.57 -3.10 5.87
N ARG A 94 0.29 -1.95 6.47
CA ARG A 94 0.01 -0.71 5.74
C ARG A 94 1.24 -0.21 4.99
N LEU A 95 2.41 -0.21 5.63
CA LEU A 95 3.68 0.14 4.97
C LEU A 95 3.98 -0.81 3.80
N ASP A 96 3.81 -2.12 4.00
CA ASP A 96 4.01 -3.12 2.94
C ASP A 96 3.05 -2.88 1.75
N ARG A 97 1.80 -2.50 2.00
CA ARG A 97 0.78 -2.20 0.96
C ARG A 97 1.11 -0.97 0.12
N LEU A 98 1.92 -0.03 0.61
CA LEU A 98 2.35 1.12 -0.19
C LEU A 98 3.14 0.69 -1.43
N GLY A 99 3.85 -0.44 -1.35
CA GLY A 99 4.68 -0.94 -2.44
C GLY A 99 5.96 -0.12 -2.66
N TYR A 100 6.34 0.74 -1.71
CA TYR A 100 7.56 1.55 -1.77
C TYR A 100 8.77 0.84 -1.16
N PHE A 101 8.51 -0.20 -0.40
CA PHE A 101 9.51 -0.94 0.36
C PHE A 101 9.59 -2.39 -0.10
N GLU A 102 10.78 -2.95 -0.09
CA GLU A 102 11.07 -4.35 -0.34
C GLU A 102 10.87 -5.16 0.94
N ASP A 103 11.23 -4.57 2.08
CA ASP A 103 11.09 -5.15 3.41
C ASP A 103 10.79 -4.09 4.46
N VAL A 104 10.05 -4.46 5.49
CA VAL A 104 9.73 -3.65 6.67
C VAL A 104 10.00 -4.49 7.91
N ALA A 105 11.09 -4.22 8.60
CA ALA A 105 11.43 -4.82 9.87
C ALA A 105 10.92 -3.96 11.04
N ILE A 106 10.51 -4.62 12.13
CA ILE A 106 10.03 -3.94 13.34
C ILE A 106 10.78 -4.50 14.53
N GLU A 107 11.28 -3.60 15.36
CA GLU A 107 11.87 -3.93 16.66
C GLU A 107 11.23 -3.05 17.74
N THR A 108 10.98 -3.62 18.89
CA THR A 108 10.40 -2.91 20.03
C THR A 108 11.28 -3.06 21.27
N PRO A 109 12.49 -2.43 21.26
CA PRO A 109 13.41 -2.51 22.39
C PRO A 109 12.88 -1.74 23.61
N ALA A 110 13.16 -2.28 24.80
CA ALA A 110 12.93 -1.56 26.03
C ALA A 110 13.82 -0.32 26.12
N VAL A 111 13.29 0.76 26.66
CA VAL A 111 14.03 2.01 26.83
C VAL A 111 14.98 1.88 28.03
N PRO A 112 16.29 2.10 27.84
CA PRO A 112 17.23 2.06 28.94
C PRO A 112 16.84 3.04 30.07
N GLY A 113 16.82 2.53 31.29
CA GLY A 113 16.46 3.33 32.47
C GLY A 113 14.97 3.49 32.74
N SER A 114 14.10 2.96 31.88
CA SER A 114 12.66 2.86 32.09
C SER A 114 12.23 1.42 32.27
N THR A 115 11.23 1.18 33.11
CA THR A 115 10.68 -0.16 33.39
C THR A 115 9.37 -0.41 32.65
N ASP A 116 8.79 0.62 32.03
CA ASP A 116 7.45 0.64 31.45
C ASP A 116 7.38 1.29 30.06
N GLN A 117 8.53 1.49 29.40
CA GLN A 117 8.58 2.12 28.08
C GLN A 117 9.34 1.29 27.05
N VAL A 118 8.83 1.31 25.83
CA VAL A 118 9.48 0.74 24.64
C VAL A 118 9.53 1.78 23.54
N ASP A 119 10.52 1.69 22.67
CA ASP A 119 10.52 2.39 21.38
C ASP A 119 10.07 1.43 20.30
N ALA A 120 9.30 1.91 19.33
CA ALA A 120 8.95 1.14 18.15
C ALA A 120 9.82 1.61 16.96
N ASN A 121 10.76 0.76 16.56
CA ASN A 121 11.70 1.06 15.48
C ASN A 121 11.26 0.33 14.21
N PHE A 122 10.90 1.10 13.18
CA PHE A 122 10.56 0.60 11.86
C PHE A 122 11.75 0.83 10.94
N THR A 123 12.39 -0.25 10.50
CA THR A 123 13.48 -0.18 9.51
C THR A 123 12.95 -0.64 8.18
N VAL A 124 13.00 0.23 7.18
CA VAL A 124 12.50 -0.03 5.85
C VAL A 124 13.63 -0.16 4.83
N LYS A 125 13.45 -1.02 3.85
CA LYS A 125 14.33 -1.14 2.70
C LYS A 125 13.59 -0.64 1.46
N GLU A 126 13.96 0.52 0.94
CA GLU A 126 13.30 1.13 -0.21
C GLU A 126 13.58 0.38 -1.50
N ARG A 127 12.56 0.33 -2.36
CA ARG A 127 12.66 -0.20 -3.73
C ARG A 127 12.45 0.90 -4.77
N ALA A 128 12.80 0.60 -6.02
CA ALA A 128 12.48 1.50 -7.12
C ALA A 128 10.95 1.54 -7.32
N THR A 129 10.39 2.75 -7.35
CA THR A 129 8.95 3.01 -7.50
C THR A 129 8.58 3.58 -8.88
N GLY A 130 9.58 3.73 -9.75
CA GLY A 130 9.40 4.14 -11.14
C GLY A 130 9.36 2.96 -12.09
N ASN A 131 8.50 3.04 -13.09
CA ASN A 131 8.40 2.08 -14.18
C ASN A 131 8.37 2.83 -15.51
N LEU A 132 9.25 2.45 -16.43
CA LEU A 132 9.29 2.91 -17.81
C LEU A 132 9.01 1.73 -18.72
N MET A 133 7.95 1.84 -19.51
CA MET A 133 7.64 0.87 -20.56
C MET A 133 7.74 1.55 -21.91
N LEU A 134 8.48 0.95 -22.84
CA LEU A 134 8.57 1.37 -24.22
C LEU A 134 8.14 0.20 -25.10
N GLY A 135 7.32 0.47 -26.07
CA GLY A 135 6.84 -0.52 -27.03
C GLY A 135 6.92 0.01 -28.45
N ALA A 136 7.28 -0.86 -29.38
CA ALA A 136 7.20 -0.59 -30.79
C ALA A 136 6.49 -1.75 -31.47
N GLY A 137 5.57 -1.44 -32.38
CA GLY A 137 4.82 -2.43 -33.14
C GLY A 137 4.64 -1.98 -34.58
N PHE A 138 4.29 -2.92 -35.43
CA PHE A 138 3.92 -2.66 -36.81
C PHE A 138 2.68 -3.48 -37.18
N SER A 139 1.74 -2.82 -37.82
CA SER A 139 0.61 -3.48 -38.47
C SER A 139 0.33 -2.85 -39.84
N SER A 140 -0.31 -3.58 -40.72
CA SER A 140 -0.71 -3.05 -42.03
C SER A 140 -1.67 -1.87 -41.90
N ALA A 141 -2.48 -1.84 -40.85
CA ALA A 141 -3.47 -0.82 -40.56
C ALA A 141 -2.87 0.42 -39.87
N GLU A 142 -2.22 0.21 -38.75
CA GLU A 142 -1.66 1.26 -37.87
C GLU A 142 -0.28 1.76 -38.33
N LYS A 143 0.37 1.02 -39.29
CA LYS A 143 1.75 1.22 -39.68
C LYS A 143 2.69 1.03 -38.48
N VAL A 144 3.57 1.99 -38.19
CA VAL A 144 4.44 1.97 -37.05
C VAL A 144 3.69 2.53 -35.83
N ILE A 145 3.67 1.76 -34.76
CA ILE A 145 3.10 2.16 -33.47
C ILE A 145 4.26 2.28 -32.49
N LEU A 146 4.38 3.43 -31.86
CA LEU A 146 5.26 3.61 -30.73
C LEU A 146 4.40 3.89 -29.49
N SER A 147 4.67 3.16 -28.41
CA SER A 147 4.04 3.38 -27.12
C SER A 147 5.10 3.65 -26.06
N ALA A 148 4.81 4.59 -25.19
CA ALA A 148 5.63 4.89 -24.02
C ALA A 148 4.71 5.09 -22.82
N SER A 149 5.10 4.53 -21.67
CA SER A 149 4.44 4.77 -20.40
C SER A 149 5.49 4.97 -19.32
N ILE A 150 5.38 6.10 -18.62
CA ILE A 150 6.20 6.42 -17.45
C ILE A 150 5.24 6.47 -16.27
N ALA A 151 5.43 5.60 -15.29
CA ALA A 151 4.68 5.61 -14.05
C ALA A 151 5.66 5.78 -12.89
N GLN A 152 5.44 6.77 -12.06
CA GLN A 152 6.22 7.02 -10.86
C GLN A 152 5.28 7.02 -9.67
N GLN A 153 5.41 6.04 -8.80
CA GLN A 153 4.81 6.04 -7.47
C GLN A 153 5.79 6.69 -6.49
N ASN A 154 5.27 7.25 -5.43
CA ASN A 154 6.09 7.94 -4.43
C ASN A 154 6.95 9.06 -5.06
N LEU A 155 6.34 9.91 -5.88
CA LEU A 155 6.99 11.00 -6.59
C LEU A 155 7.69 11.94 -5.59
N PHE A 156 9.01 12.10 -5.72
CA PHE A 156 9.86 12.90 -4.82
C PHE A 156 9.71 12.52 -3.33
N GLY A 157 9.38 11.26 -3.03
CA GLY A 157 9.21 10.77 -1.66
C GLY A 157 7.95 11.24 -0.95
N THR A 158 7.00 11.86 -1.65
CA THR A 158 5.78 12.45 -1.07
C THR A 158 4.61 11.46 -0.95
N GLY A 159 4.77 10.25 -1.49
CA GLY A 159 3.69 9.27 -1.61
C GLY A 159 2.68 9.58 -2.73
N ASN A 160 2.91 10.62 -3.54
CA ASN A 160 2.08 10.93 -4.70
C ASN A 160 2.46 10.03 -5.89
N ALA A 161 1.49 9.78 -6.76
CA ALA A 161 1.70 9.01 -7.97
C ALA A 161 1.45 9.87 -9.23
N MET A 162 2.27 9.66 -10.24
CA MET A 162 2.11 10.30 -11.56
C MET A 162 2.31 9.25 -12.64
N THR A 163 1.47 9.30 -13.67
CA THR A 163 1.59 8.43 -14.85
C THR A 163 1.42 9.26 -16.12
N LEU A 164 2.38 9.12 -17.04
CA LEU A 164 2.30 9.66 -18.39
C LEU A 164 2.22 8.48 -19.36
N GLN A 165 1.25 8.50 -20.24
CA GLN A 165 1.07 7.50 -21.30
C GLN A 165 1.03 8.18 -22.67
N MET A 166 1.71 7.58 -23.63
CA MET A 166 1.73 8.04 -25.02
C MET A 166 1.62 6.83 -25.95
N ASN A 167 0.76 6.97 -26.96
CA ASN A 167 0.64 6.04 -28.07
C ASN A 167 0.58 6.84 -29.37
N THR A 168 1.37 6.47 -30.38
CA THR A 168 1.49 7.22 -31.64
C THR A 168 0.98 6.44 -32.84
N GLY A 169 0.07 5.48 -32.65
CA GLY A 169 -0.57 4.78 -33.76
C GLY A 169 -1.21 5.72 -34.77
N ARG A 170 -1.30 5.30 -36.01
CA ARG A 170 -1.92 6.09 -37.08
C ARG A 170 -3.43 6.25 -36.87
N ILE A 171 -4.09 5.16 -36.48
CA ILE A 171 -5.52 5.14 -36.22
C ILE A 171 -5.85 5.66 -34.84
N ASN A 172 -5.08 5.22 -33.82
CA ASN A 172 -5.30 5.61 -32.43
C ASN A 172 -4.06 6.29 -31.86
N ARG A 173 -4.14 7.60 -31.67
CA ARG A 173 -3.12 8.40 -31.00
C ARG A 173 -3.66 8.91 -29.69
N THR A 174 -2.96 8.61 -28.61
CA THR A 174 -3.37 9.00 -27.26
C THR A 174 -2.19 9.57 -26.49
N ILE A 175 -2.42 10.67 -25.79
CA ILE A 175 -1.52 11.19 -24.77
C ILE A 175 -2.38 11.40 -23.53
N ALA A 176 -1.97 10.84 -22.39
CA ALA A 176 -2.68 10.97 -21.13
C ALA A 176 -1.70 11.19 -19.97
N LEU A 177 -2.04 12.12 -19.10
CA LEU A 177 -1.30 12.40 -17.87
C LEU A 177 -2.26 12.28 -16.71
N SER A 178 -1.89 11.53 -15.70
CA SER A 178 -2.63 11.40 -14.44
C SER A 178 -1.74 11.64 -13.24
N PHE A 179 -2.32 12.22 -12.21
CA PHE A 179 -1.69 12.47 -10.92
C PHE A 179 -2.65 12.05 -9.80
N THR A 180 -2.12 11.51 -8.73
CA THR A 180 -2.90 11.15 -7.54
C THR A 180 -2.12 11.46 -6.28
N ASN A 181 -2.75 12.21 -5.37
CA ASN A 181 -2.31 12.38 -4.00
C ASN A 181 -3.23 11.54 -3.10
N PRO A 182 -2.74 10.43 -2.51
CA PRO A 182 -3.56 9.54 -1.69
C PRO A 182 -3.93 10.13 -0.32
N TYR A 183 -3.25 11.18 0.13
CA TYR A 183 -3.47 11.87 1.39
C TYR A 183 -3.48 13.40 1.17
N TRP A 184 -4.48 13.87 0.44
CA TRP A 184 -4.70 15.31 0.26
C TRP A 184 -5.09 15.99 1.57
N THR A 185 -5.82 15.26 2.44
CA THR A 185 -6.11 15.67 3.81
C THR A 185 -5.48 14.71 4.81
N VAL A 186 -5.36 15.17 6.06
CA VAL A 186 -4.83 14.36 7.17
C VAL A 186 -5.66 13.09 7.41
N ASP A 187 -6.97 13.17 7.16
CA ASP A 187 -7.92 12.06 7.33
C ASP A 187 -7.84 11.02 6.20
N GLY A 188 -6.93 11.19 5.24
CA GLY A 188 -6.71 10.23 4.16
C GLY A 188 -7.66 10.37 2.98
N VAL A 189 -8.31 11.52 2.81
CA VAL A 189 -9.03 11.84 1.57
C VAL A 189 -8.01 11.96 0.45
N SER A 190 -8.21 11.21 -0.63
CA SER A 190 -7.36 11.30 -1.82
C SER A 190 -7.95 12.25 -2.85
N ILE A 191 -7.07 12.92 -3.59
CA ILE A 191 -7.40 13.66 -4.79
C ILE A 191 -6.56 13.16 -5.96
N GLY A 192 -7.18 13.02 -7.12
CA GLY A 192 -6.51 12.74 -8.36
C GLY A 192 -7.06 13.61 -9.48
N TRP A 193 -6.24 13.90 -10.47
CA TRP A 193 -6.67 14.52 -11.70
C TRP A 193 -6.04 13.80 -12.88
N ASP A 194 -6.73 13.85 -14.01
CA ASP A 194 -6.27 13.34 -15.28
C ASP A 194 -6.62 14.28 -16.40
N VAL A 195 -5.73 14.35 -17.38
CA VAL A 195 -5.95 15.05 -18.64
C VAL A 195 -5.54 14.14 -19.77
N TYR A 196 -6.29 14.14 -20.86
CA TYR A 196 -5.96 13.32 -22.01
C TYR A 196 -6.37 13.98 -23.32
N GLN A 197 -5.63 13.61 -24.35
CA GLN A 197 -6.00 13.86 -25.74
C GLN A 197 -5.99 12.52 -26.47
N ARG A 198 -7.06 12.24 -27.19
CA ARG A 198 -7.21 11.04 -28.02
C ARG A 198 -7.69 11.42 -29.40
N ASN A 199 -6.98 10.97 -30.42
CA ASN A 199 -7.36 11.10 -31.81
C ASN A 199 -7.55 9.70 -32.39
N VAL A 200 -8.71 9.48 -33.03
CA VAL A 200 -9.06 8.22 -33.69
C VAL A 200 -9.38 8.49 -35.14
N ASP A 201 -8.62 7.89 -36.04
CA ASP A 201 -8.76 8.05 -37.52
C ASP A 201 -8.90 6.69 -38.19
N PRO A 202 -10.08 6.08 -38.22
CA PRO A 202 -10.32 4.79 -38.85
C PRO A 202 -10.50 4.87 -40.37
N THR A 203 -10.45 6.06 -40.99
CA THR A 203 -10.66 6.26 -42.44
C THR A 203 -9.66 5.48 -43.28
N SER A 204 -8.45 5.26 -42.77
CA SER A 204 -7.41 4.48 -43.45
C SER A 204 -7.73 3.00 -43.61
N LEU A 205 -8.75 2.49 -42.91
CA LEU A 205 -9.23 1.11 -43.00
C LEU A 205 -10.46 0.96 -43.91
N SER A 206 -11.00 2.06 -44.42
CA SER A 206 -12.25 2.08 -45.16
C SER A 206 -13.47 1.51 -44.39
N VAL A 207 -13.38 1.50 -43.06
CA VAL A 207 -14.47 1.01 -42.18
C VAL A 207 -15.31 2.13 -41.60
N ALA A 208 -14.86 3.38 -41.72
CA ALA A 208 -15.60 4.53 -41.24
C ALA A 208 -15.24 5.78 -42.05
N THR A 209 -16.22 6.67 -42.18
CA THR A 209 -16.12 7.94 -42.92
C THR A 209 -15.97 9.15 -41.99
N TYR A 210 -15.46 8.93 -40.77
CA TYR A 210 -15.28 10.01 -39.80
C TYR A 210 -13.93 9.90 -39.07
N LYS A 211 -13.47 11.04 -38.55
CA LYS A 211 -12.38 11.16 -37.58
C LYS A 211 -12.92 11.71 -36.27
N SER A 212 -12.37 11.26 -35.17
CA SER A 212 -12.74 11.76 -33.86
C SER A 212 -11.51 12.28 -33.13
N SER A 213 -11.60 13.49 -32.58
CA SER A 213 -10.60 14.09 -31.70
C SER A 213 -11.25 14.46 -30.39
N SER A 214 -10.78 13.88 -29.32
CA SER A 214 -11.29 14.11 -27.95
C SER A 214 -10.21 14.68 -27.07
N ILE A 215 -10.54 15.74 -26.35
CA ILE A 215 -9.73 16.26 -25.24
C ILE A 215 -10.59 16.24 -23.99
N GLY A 216 -10.05 15.76 -22.88
CA GLY A 216 -10.78 15.66 -21.64
C GLY A 216 -9.90 15.86 -20.42
N ALA A 217 -10.55 16.29 -19.35
CA ALA A 217 -9.96 16.42 -18.03
C ALA A 217 -10.94 15.90 -16.97
N GLY A 218 -10.41 15.29 -15.92
CA GLY A 218 -11.19 14.76 -14.81
C GLY A 218 -10.53 15.02 -13.47
N VAL A 219 -11.35 15.07 -12.43
CA VAL A 219 -10.90 15.12 -11.03
C VAL A 219 -11.61 14.00 -10.28
N ARG A 220 -10.86 13.28 -9.46
CA ARG A 220 -11.34 12.16 -8.65
C ARG A 220 -11.03 12.42 -7.19
N PHE A 221 -11.96 12.02 -6.34
CA PHE A 221 -11.82 12.07 -4.90
C PHE A 221 -12.09 10.67 -4.34
N GLY A 222 -11.30 10.28 -3.33
CA GLY A 222 -11.53 9.05 -2.60
C GLY A 222 -11.65 9.36 -1.12
N TYR A 223 -12.79 9.03 -0.52
CA TYR A 223 -13.07 9.23 0.89
C TYR A 223 -12.99 7.89 1.63
N PRO A 224 -12.11 7.72 2.62
CA PRO A 224 -12.04 6.50 3.42
C PRO A 224 -13.25 6.44 4.37
N ILE A 225 -14.00 5.34 4.35
CA ILE A 225 -15.13 5.07 5.24
C ILE A 225 -14.80 4.05 6.32
N ALA A 226 -13.82 3.20 6.05
CA ALA A 226 -13.28 2.24 6.98
C ALA A 226 -11.77 2.03 6.72
N GLU A 227 -11.14 1.15 7.48
CA GLU A 227 -9.69 0.88 7.36
C GLU A 227 -9.30 0.39 5.95
N ASP A 228 -10.14 -0.46 5.36
CA ASP A 228 -9.92 -1.07 4.06
C ASP A 228 -10.90 -0.60 2.97
N ASP A 229 -11.92 0.19 3.33
CA ASP A 229 -12.99 0.62 2.44
C ASP A 229 -12.90 2.10 2.08
N ARG A 230 -13.11 2.41 0.81
CA ARG A 230 -13.09 3.78 0.28
C ARG A 230 -14.20 3.99 -0.74
N ILE A 231 -14.91 5.11 -0.64
CA ILE A 231 -15.83 5.58 -1.68
C ILE A 231 -15.05 6.50 -2.62
N ASN A 232 -15.16 6.25 -3.93
CA ASN A 232 -14.56 7.09 -4.95
C ASN A 232 -15.66 7.75 -5.78
N PHE A 233 -15.52 9.04 -6.02
CA PHE A 233 -16.37 9.80 -6.91
C PHE A 233 -15.52 10.75 -7.74
N GLY A 234 -15.98 11.08 -8.93
CA GLY A 234 -15.24 11.94 -9.83
C GLY A 234 -16.16 12.69 -10.79
N LEU A 235 -15.63 13.78 -11.28
CA LEU A 235 -16.24 14.59 -12.33
C LEU A 235 -15.25 14.68 -13.48
N ALA A 236 -15.76 14.53 -14.70
CA ALA A 236 -14.95 14.68 -15.90
C ALA A 236 -15.72 15.52 -16.93
N ILE A 237 -14.96 16.27 -17.72
CA ILE A 237 -15.44 17.00 -18.87
C ILE A 237 -14.61 16.58 -20.08
N ALA A 238 -15.27 16.36 -21.18
CA ALA A 238 -14.62 16.04 -22.45
C ALA A 238 -15.30 16.77 -23.59
N GLN A 239 -14.49 17.24 -24.52
CA GLN A 239 -14.94 17.79 -25.79
C GLN A 239 -14.51 16.81 -26.87
N THR A 240 -15.47 16.37 -27.71
CA THR A 240 -15.22 15.50 -28.85
C THR A 240 -15.62 16.21 -30.10
N LYS A 241 -14.67 16.36 -31.03
CA LYS A 241 -14.91 16.83 -32.40
C LYS A 241 -14.97 15.63 -33.31
N ILE A 242 -16.01 15.55 -34.14
CA ILE A 242 -16.18 14.52 -35.13
C ILE A 242 -16.21 15.20 -36.52
N ASP A 243 -15.25 14.85 -37.34
CA ASP A 243 -15.19 15.29 -38.74
C ASP A 243 -15.66 14.14 -39.63
N VAL A 244 -16.79 14.34 -40.31
CA VAL A 244 -17.39 13.36 -41.24
C VAL A 244 -16.97 13.71 -42.66
N PHE A 245 -16.61 12.71 -43.42
CA PHE A 245 -16.23 12.85 -44.82
C PHE A 245 -17.27 12.16 -45.69
N ASP A 246 -17.85 12.92 -46.65
CA ASP A 246 -18.68 12.33 -47.67
C ASP A 246 -17.80 11.48 -48.61
N THR A 247 -18.28 10.32 -49.01
CA THR A 247 -17.61 9.42 -49.96
C THR A 247 -17.93 9.81 -51.40
#